data_5d6a3c523cf85696e8c1d4a30fab67e1
#
_entry.id   5d6a3c523cf85696e8c1d4a30fab67e1
#
_cell.length_a   1.000
_cell.length_b   1.000
_cell.length_c   1.000
_cell.angle_alpha   90.00
_cell.angle_beta   90.00
_cell.angle_gamma   90.00
#
_symmetry.space_group_name_H-M   'P 1'
#
loop_
_entity.id
_entity.type
_entity.pdbx_description
1 polymer ?
#
loop_
_entity_poly.entity_id
_entity_poly.type
_entity_poly.pdbx_seq_one_letter_code
_entity_poly.pdbx_strand_id
1 'polypeptide(L)'
;MSNVPPELQYTKTHEWVRTLPDGTVEIGITDHAQHALGDLVFVEVPEGGRTVALGEPCAVVESVKAASDVYSPVAGEVTLGNPGLAAEPEAVNNDPYGKGWLMRLRPTKGAATAELMAATEYLKLLQTEGG
;
A
#
# COMPACT_ATOMS: atom_id res chain seq x y z
N MET A 1 6.40 13.78 -12.26
CA MET A 1 7.25 12.95 -11.38
C MET A 1 6.45 12.49 -10.18
N SER A 2 6.66 11.23 -9.79
CA SER A 2 5.98 10.70 -8.63
C SER A 2 6.62 11.21 -7.34
N ASN A 3 5.77 11.45 -6.34
CA ASN A 3 6.24 11.77 -5.00
C ASN A 3 6.66 10.48 -4.30
N VAL A 4 7.87 10.46 -3.75
CA VAL A 4 8.43 9.28 -3.05
C VAL A 4 8.99 9.76 -1.70
N PRO A 5 8.15 9.76 -0.64
CA PRO A 5 8.62 10.22 0.68
C PRO A 5 9.83 9.42 1.16
N PRO A 6 10.88 10.10 1.64
CA PRO A 6 12.14 9.42 2.02
C PRO A 6 12.06 8.64 3.31
N GLU A 7 11.05 8.90 4.15
CA GLU A 7 10.90 8.22 5.44
C GLU A 7 10.17 6.88 5.36
N LEU A 8 9.61 6.54 4.19
CA LEU A 8 8.86 5.30 4.00
C LEU A 8 9.73 4.21 3.37
N GLN A 9 9.20 3.00 3.38
CA GLN A 9 9.78 1.87 2.66
C GLN A 9 8.83 1.44 1.57
N TYR A 10 9.32 0.74 0.56
CA TYR A 10 8.58 0.46 -0.67
C TYR A 10 8.78 -0.97 -1.13
N THR A 11 7.79 -1.50 -1.87
CA THR A 11 7.87 -2.83 -2.49
C THR A 11 7.97 -2.70 -4.00
N LYS A 12 8.35 -3.80 -4.65
CA LYS A 12 8.41 -3.87 -6.12
C LYS A 12 7.04 -3.73 -6.77
N THR A 13 5.99 -4.03 -6.04
CA THR A 13 4.61 -3.96 -6.55
C THR A 13 3.93 -2.66 -6.18
N HIS A 14 4.73 -1.67 -5.75
CA HIS A 14 4.29 -0.29 -5.55
C HIS A 14 3.38 -0.09 -4.35
N GLU A 15 3.63 -0.83 -3.26
CA GLU A 15 3.06 -0.52 -1.96
C GLU A 15 4.09 0.24 -1.13
N TRP A 16 3.60 1.13 -0.25
CA TRP A 16 4.46 1.78 0.73
C TRP A 16 4.16 1.26 2.13
N VAL A 17 5.16 1.33 3.00
CA VAL A 17 5.05 0.85 4.38
C VAL A 17 5.56 1.93 5.32
N ARG A 18 4.74 2.28 6.32
CA ARG A 18 5.11 3.20 7.40
C ARG A 18 5.02 2.44 8.72
N THR A 19 6.13 2.40 9.46
CA THR A 19 6.13 1.78 10.79
C THR A 19 5.57 2.78 11.80
N LEU A 20 4.57 2.36 12.57
CA LEU A 20 3.92 3.21 13.56
C LEU A 20 4.60 3.00 14.93
N PRO A 21 4.40 3.96 15.88
CA PRO A 21 5.08 3.87 17.18
C PRO A 21 4.76 2.63 18.00
N ASP A 22 3.58 2.02 17.79
CA ASP A 22 3.19 0.81 18.52
C ASP A 22 3.70 -0.49 17.89
N GLY A 23 4.52 -0.39 16.83
CA GLY A 23 5.06 -1.56 16.13
C GLY A 23 4.19 -2.10 15.01
N THR A 24 2.98 -1.58 14.84
CA THR A 24 2.17 -1.93 13.67
C THR A 24 2.68 -1.17 12.44
N VAL A 25 2.24 -1.61 11.26
CA VAL A 25 2.61 -0.93 10.02
C VAL A 25 1.36 -0.46 9.30
N GLU A 26 1.48 0.69 8.63
CA GLU A 26 0.44 1.26 7.79
C GLU A 26 0.87 1.10 6.35
N ILE A 27 -0.04 0.64 5.50
CA ILE A 27 0.28 0.25 4.12
C ILE A 27 -0.68 0.93 3.17
N GLY A 28 -0.15 1.36 2.03
CA GLY A 28 -0.95 1.91 0.95
C GLY A 28 -0.24 1.72 -0.37
N ILE A 29 -0.79 2.30 -1.43
CA ILE A 29 -0.14 2.29 -2.75
C ILE A 29 0.57 3.61 -2.99
N THR A 30 1.65 3.57 -3.77
CA THR A 30 2.48 4.74 -4.00
C THR A 30 1.81 5.73 -4.95
N ASP A 31 2.34 6.94 -4.99
CA ASP A 31 1.89 7.96 -5.93
C ASP A 31 2.03 7.48 -7.38
N HIS A 32 3.11 6.76 -7.67
CA HIS A 32 3.31 6.15 -9.00
C HIS A 32 2.16 5.19 -9.33
N ALA A 33 1.77 4.35 -8.38
CA ALA A 33 0.71 3.37 -8.60
C ALA A 33 -0.63 4.03 -8.86
N GLN A 34 -1.01 5.05 -8.06
CA GLN A 34 -2.28 5.71 -8.28
C GLN A 34 -2.30 6.49 -9.60
N HIS A 35 -1.16 7.03 -10.02
CA HIS A 35 -1.04 7.72 -11.30
C HIS A 35 -1.25 6.75 -12.46
N ALA A 36 -0.64 5.57 -12.37
CA ALA A 36 -0.77 4.55 -13.40
C ALA A 36 -2.19 4.02 -13.52
N LEU A 37 -2.90 3.90 -12.41
CA LEU A 37 -4.29 3.43 -12.39
C LEU A 37 -5.27 4.48 -12.88
N GLY A 38 -5.03 5.75 -12.56
CA GLY A 38 -5.97 6.82 -12.80
C GLY A 38 -6.97 6.96 -11.66
N ASP A 39 -8.05 7.71 -11.87
CA ASP A 39 -9.03 8.00 -10.82
C ASP A 39 -9.70 6.73 -10.31
N LEU A 40 -9.57 6.47 -9.02
CA LEU A 40 -10.17 5.28 -8.42
C LEU A 40 -11.65 5.48 -8.16
N VAL A 41 -12.42 4.44 -8.47
CA VAL A 41 -13.88 4.45 -8.30
C VAL A 41 -14.33 3.44 -7.25
N PHE A 42 -13.43 2.50 -6.88
CA PHE A 42 -13.75 1.48 -5.88
C PHE A 42 -12.47 1.04 -5.19
N VAL A 43 -12.52 0.91 -3.88
CA VAL A 43 -11.42 0.39 -3.06
C VAL A 43 -12.00 -0.60 -2.07
N GLU A 44 -11.47 -1.83 -2.08
CA GLU A 44 -11.84 -2.85 -1.10
C GLU A 44 -10.64 -3.07 -0.19
N VAL A 45 -10.86 -2.94 1.12
CA VAL A 45 -9.81 -3.14 2.12
C VAL A 45 -10.14 -4.35 2.99
N PRO A 46 -9.12 -5.01 3.58
CA PRO A 46 -9.37 -6.18 4.43
C PRO A 46 -10.00 -5.76 5.75
N GLU A 47 -10.77 -6.68 6.34
CA GLU A 47 -11.39 -6.45 7.64
C GLU A 47 -10.38 -6.68 8.77
N GLY A 48 -10.56 -5.94 9.87
CA GLY A 48 -9.77 -6.19 11.07
C GLY A 48 -9.97 -7.60 11.57
N GLY A 49 -8.88 -8.21 12.04
CA GLY A 49 -8.87 -9.60 12.49
C GLY A 49 -8.44 -10.61 11.44
N ARG A 50 -8.39 -10.24 10.17
CA ARG A 50 -7.95 -11.14 9.12
C ARG A 50 -6.43 -11.35 9.20
N THR A 51 -6.00 -12.60 9.12
CA THR A 51 -4.59 -12.95 9.04
C THR A 51 -4.17 -13.02 7.58
N VAL A 52 -3.06 -12.40 7.23
CA VAL A 52 -2.54 -12.39 5.86
C VAL A 52 -1.12 -12.93 5.83
N ALA A 53 -0.79 -13.60 4.74
CA ALA A 53 0.57 -14.08 4.50
C ALA A 53 1.36 -13.05 3.69
N LEU A 54 2.68 -13.16 3.74
CA LEU A 54 3.56 -12.35 2.89
C LEU A 54 3.19 -12.56 1.42
N GLY A 55 2.94 -11.47 0.71
CA GLY A 55 2.61 -11.53 -0.72
C GLY A 55 1.16 -11.91 -1.02
N GLU A 56 0.34 -12.08 0.00
CA GLU A 56 -1.07 -12.40 -0.22
C GLU A 56 -1.83 -11.17 -0.72
N PRO A 57 -2.66 -11.30 -1.78
CA PRO A 57 -3.52 -10.18 -2.18
C PRO A 57 -4.59 -9.96 -1.11
N CYS A 58 -4.64 -8.77 -0.56
CA CYS A 58 -5.50 -8.47 0.58
C CYS A 58 -6.36 -7.23 0.39
N ALA A 59 -6.10 -6.45 -0.64
CA ALA A 59 -6.92 -5.28 -0.99
C ALA A 59 -7.03 -5.19 -2.50
N VAL A 60 -8.04 -4.47 -2.97
CA VAL A 60 -8.26 -4.25 -4.41
C VAL A 60 -8.52 -2.77 -4.63
N VAL A 61 -7.90 -2.20 -5.65
CA VAL A 61 -8.16 -0.83 -6.08
C VAL A 61 -8.61 -0.86 -7.53
N GLU A 62 -9.72 -0.20 -7.84
CA GLU A 62 -10.28 -0.20 -9.18
C GLU A 62 -10.49 1.21 -9.70
N SER A 63 -10.04 1.44 -10.92
CA SER A 63 -10.33 2.66 -11.65
C SER A 63 -11.25 2.34 -12.82
N VAL A 64 -11.65 3.36 -13.57
CA VAL A 64 -12.50 3.15 -14.77
C VAL A 64 -11.79 2.32 -15.84
N LYS A 65 -10.47 2.23 -15.81
CA LYS A 65 -9.71 1.53 -16.84
C LYS A 65 -9.06 0.23 -16.38
N ALA A 66 -8.89 0.02 -15.07
CA ALA A 66 -8.13 -1.14 -14.59
C ALA A 66 -8.47 -1.47 -13.14
N ALA A 67 -8.23 -2.73 -12.77
CA ALA A 67 -8.30 -3.19 -11.38
C ALA A 67 -6.97 -3.80 -11.00
N SER A 68 -6.54 -3.64 -9.77
CA SER A 68 -5.26 -4.15 -9.29
C SER A 68 -5.38 -4.68 -7.87
N ASP A 69 -4.75 -5.84 -7.63
CA ASP A 69 -4.60 -6.37 -6.28
C ASP A 69 -3.49 -5.63 -5.56
N VAL A 70 -3.66 -5.46 -4.25
CA VAL A 70 -2.61 -4.94 -3.37
C VAL A 70 -2.13 -6.08 -2.50
N TYR A 71 -0.83 -6.34 -2.52
CA TYR A 71 -0.22 -7.48 -1.83
C TYR A 71 0.35 -7.05 -0.50
N SER A 72 0.20 -7.92 0.51
CA SER A 72 0.75 -7.60 1.83
C SER A 72 2.28 -7.73 1.83
N PRO A 73 3.01 -6.68 2.25
CA PRO A 73 4.47 -6.74 2.32
C PRO A 73 4.99 -7.50 3.55
N VAL A 74 4.09 -7.87 4.46
CA VAL A 74 4.47 -8.62 5.68
C VAL A 74 3.37 -9.62 6.01
N ALA A 75 3.76 -10.72 6.68
CA ALA A 75 2.76 -11.61 7.27
C ALA A 75 2.30 -11.02 8.59
N GLY A 76 1.01 -11.07 8.87
CA GLY A 76 0.49 -10.53 10.12
C GLY A 76 -1.02 -10.50 10.17
N GLU A 77 -1.52 -9.82 11.19
CA GLU A 77 -2.95 -9.66 11.38
C GLU A 77 -3.36 -8.23 11.04
N VAL A 78 -4.40 -8.10 10.23
CA VAL A 78 -4.99 -6.79 9.92
C VAL A 78 -5.63 -6.23 11.18
N THR A 79 -5.20 -5.08 11.64
CA THR A 79 -5.83 -4.42 12.78
C THR A 79 -6.96 -3.50 12.35
N LEU A 80 -6.84 -2.90 11.15
CA LEU A 80 -7.85 -1.99 10.65
C LEU A 80 -7.69 -1.80 9.14
N GLY A 81 -8.78 -1.96 8.39
CA GLY A 81 -8.87 -1.47 7.03
C GLY A 81 -9.40 -0.04 7.07
N ASN A 82 -8.95 0.83 6.18
CA ASN A 82 -9.36 2.24 6.21
C ASN A 82 -10.85 2.38 5.87
N PRO A 83 -11.69 2.71 6.85
CA PRO A 83 -13.15 2.72 6.63
C PRO A 83 -13.63 3.86 5.74
N GLY A 84 -12.82 4.91 5.58
CA GLY A 84 -13.21 6.07 4.77
C GLY A 84 -13.15 5.83 3.27
N LEU A 85 -12.41 4.79 2.83
CA LEU A 85 -12.18 4.60 1.40
C LEU A 85 -13.39 4.05 0.66
N ALA A 86 -14.31 3.36 1.34
CA ALA A 86 -15.54 2.90 0.70
C ALA A 86 -16.38 4.07 0.19
N ALA A 87 -16.44 5.16 0.95
CA ALA A 87 -17.18 6.36 0.57
C ALA A 87 -16.36 7.30 -0.31
N GLU A 88 -15.03 7.32 -0.13
CA GLU A 88 -14.14 8.25 -0.82
C GLU A 88 -12.92 7.54 -1.41
N PRO A 89 -13.11 6.69 -2.44
CA PRO A 89 -11.96 6.00 -3.05
C PRO A 89 -10.93 6.96 -3.64
N GLU A 90 -11.36 8.14 -4.06
CA GLU A 90 -10.46 9.16 -4.61
C GLU A 90 -9.47 9.73 -3.58
N ALA A 91 -9.64 9.43 -2.29
CA ALA A 91 -8.65 9.82 -1.29
C ALA A 91 -7.28 9.18 -1.58
N VAL A 92 -7.28 7.99 -2.18
CA VAL A 92 -6.04 7.33 -2.57
C VAL A 92 -5.31 8.13 -3.64
N ASN A 93 -6.05 8.72 -4.59
CA ASN A 93 -5.46 9.56 -5.63
C ASN A 93 -4.97 10.89 -5.06
N ASN A 94 -5.77 11.50 -4.19
CA ASN A 94 -5.50 12.84 -3.68
C ASN A 94 -4.43 12.87 -2.60
N ASP A 95 -4.34 11.81 -1.80
CA ASP A 95 -3.43 11.76 -0.66
C ASP A 95 -2.97 10.32 -0.38
N PRO A 96 -2.22 9.72 -1.30
CA PRO A 96 -1.87 8.29 -1.19
C PRO A 96 -1.05 7.93 0.04
N TYR A 97 -0.30 8.88 0.59
CA TYR A 97 0.55 8.65 1.76
C TYR A 97 -0.08 9.13 3.07
N GLY A 98 -1.28 9.69 3.01
CA GLY A 98 -2.01 10.19 4.17
C GLY A 98 -3.38 9.55 4.26
N LYS A 99 -4.43 10.31 3.94
CA LYS A 99 -5.82 9.83 4.06
C LYS A 99 -6.11 8.58 3.22
N GLY A 100 -5.32 8.35 2.17
CA GLY A 100 -5.49 7.21 1.27
C GLY A 100 -4.82 5.92 1.72
N TRP A 101 -4.37 5.83 2.97
CA TRP A 101 -3.81 4.57 3.45
C TRP A 101 -4.86 3.45 3.35
N LEU A 102 -4.42 2.23 3.07
CA LEU A 102 -5.34 1.12 2.83
C LEU A 102 -5.62 0.29 4.07
N MET A 103 -4.57 -0.10 4.80
CA MET A 103 -4.72 -1.01 5.92
C MET A 103 -3.59 -0.84 6.92
N ARG A 104 -3.83 -1.29 8.15
CA ARG A 104 -2.82 -1.39 9.20
C ARG A 104 -2.71 -2.83 9.63
N LEU A 105 -1.49 -3.30 9.84
CA LEU A 105 -1.21 -4.68 10.22
C LEU A 105 -0.32 -4.72 11.44
N ARG A 106 -0.53 -5.76 12.27
CA ARG A 106 0.41 -6.14 13.31
C ARG A 106 1.26 -7.27 12.72
N PRO A 107 2.55 -7.02 12.39
CA PRO A 107 3.38 -8.07 11.82
C PRO A 107 3.55 -9.25 12.77
N THR A 108 3.55 -10.47 12.21
CA THR A 108 3.83 -11.67 12.98
C THR A 108 5.31 -11.64 13.40
N LYS A 109 5.56 -11.82 14.69
CA LYS A 109 6.92 -11.78 15.21
C LYS A 109 7.77 -12.88 14.59
N GLY A 110 8.93 -12.47 14.06
CA GLY A 110 9.85 -13.40 13.41
C GLY A 110 9.45 -13.84 12.01
N ALA A 111 8.34 -13.34 11.49
CA ALA A 111 7.92 -13.69 10.14
C ALA A 111 8.80 -13.00 9.10
N ALA A 112 8.93 -13.64 7.93
CA ALA A 112 9.61 -13.02 6.80
C ALA A 112 8.82 -11.81 6.31
N THR A 113 9.54 -10.81 5.81
CA THR A 113 8.93 -9.65 5.17
C THR A 113 9.33 -9.62 3.71
N ALA A 114 8.55 -8.88 2.90
CA ALA A 114 8.96 -8.59 1.53
C ALA A 114 10.30 -7.86 1.56
N GLU A 115 11.01 -7.95 0.44
CA GLU A 115 12.24 -7.20 0.28
C GLU A 115 11.87 -5.72 0.14
N LEU A 116 11.99 -4.98 1.24
CA LEU A 116 11.61 -3.57 1.26
C LEU A 116 12.75 -2.70 0.77
N MET A 117 12.40 -1.67 0.02
CA MET A 117 13.35 -0.73 -0.54
C MET A 117 13.25 0.62 0.14
N ALA A 118 14.40 1.28 0.31
CA ALA A 118 14.39 2.69 0.68
C ALA A 118 13.92 3.54 -0.52
N ALA A 119 13.56 4.79 -0.25
CA ALA A 119 13.07 5.68 -1.30
C ALA A 119 14.03 5.80 -2.50
N THR A 120 15.34 5.86 -2.24
CA THR A 120 16.34 5.97 -3.31
C THR A 120 16.36 4.75 -4.22
N GLU A 121 16.19 3.56 -3.63
CA GLU A 121 16.14 2.31 -4.39
C GLU A 121 14.85 2.23 -5.21
N TYR A 122 13.75 2.65 -4.62
CA TYR A 122 12.46 2.66 -5.30
C TYR A 122 12.47 3.63 -6.49
N LEU A 123 13.08 4.80 -6.32
CA LEU A 123 13.22 5.76 -7.43
C LEU A 123 14.01 5.16 -8.59
N LYS A 124 15.05 4.38 -8.31
CA LYS A 124 15.80 3.68 -9.36
C LYS A 124 14.94 2.66 -10.07
N LEU A 125 14.11 1.93 -9.32
CA LEU A 125 13.17 0.98 -9.91
C LEU A 125 12.22 1.67 -10.87
N LEU A 126 11.67 2.81 -10.49
CA LEU A 126 10.76 3.57 -11.34
C LEU A 126 11.43 4.01 -12.64
N GLN A 127 12.71 4.38 -12.58
CA GLN A 127 13.45 4.76 -13.77
C GLN A 127 13.61 3.58 -14.74
N THR A 128 13.85 2.38 -14.22
CA THR A 128 14.02 1.20 -15.07
C THR A 128 12.70 0.74 -15.68
N GLU A 129 11.59 1.06 -15.03
CA GLU A 129 10.26 0.75 -15.55
C GLU A 129 9.73 1.83 -16.49
N GLY A 130 10.50 2.87 -16.72
CA GLY A 130 10.08 3.97 -17.57
C GLY A 130 8.99 4.84 -16.97
N GLY A 131 8.79 4.70 -15.65
CA GLY A 131 7.69 5.36 -14.96
C GLY A 131 7.97 6.74 -14.40
#